data_2c239ba6d969584f3920e129b0502cd9
#
_entry.id   2c239ba6d969584f3920e129b0502cd9
#
_cell.length_a   1.000
_cell.length_b   1.000
_cell.length_c   1.000
_cell.angle_alpha   90.00
_cell.angle_beta   90.00
_cell.angle_gamma   90.00
#
_symmetry.space_group_name_H-M   'P 1'
#
loop_
_entity.id
_entity.type
_entity.pdbx_description
1 polymer ?
#
loop_
_entity_poly.entity_id
_entity_poly.type
_entity_poly.pdbx_seq_one_letter_code
_entity_poly.pdbx_strand_id
1 'polypeptide(L)'
;QENLNKYITDEKLELLGNPLPKMQDEIDWKADVMNFEFELGLSPKFDVKLKGKKAVTYFQIEADKKMIEEQLNHIQKQYGKIESAQEIGKGAELAVEIKNEEAAIDTTPVIEFDQIKGKKNIAAFSAAKVGDTLELQAKGLFTEDSAAARAFGLTIPQLDELPKTVAITIKEINNRILADLDQELFDKLYEAGTV
;
A
#
# COMPACT_ATOMS: atom_id res chain seq x y z
N GLN A 1 53.98 -20.79 -5.05
CA GLN A 1 52.50 -20.60 -4.88
C GLN A 1 51.72 -21.86 -5.24
N GLU A 2 52.00 -22.53 -6.34
CA GLU A 2 51.27 -23.74 -6.78
C GLU A 2 51.30 -24.86 -5.74
N ASN A 3 52.45 -25.15 -5.15
CA ASN A 3 52.61 -26.21 -4.16
C ASN A 3 51.83 -25.88 -2.86
N LEU A 4 51.81 -24.61 -2.46
CA LEU A 4 51.04 -24.16 -1.29
C LEU A 4 49.52 -24.30 -1.52
N ASN A 5 49.05 -23.85 -2.69
CA ASN A 5 47.63 -23.97 -3.05
C ASN A 5 47.23 -25.46 -3.19
N LYS A 6 48.10 -26.29 -3.75
CA LYS A 6 47.86 -27.73 -3.81
C LYS A 6 47.72 -28.33 -2.41
N TYR A 7 48.63 -28.00 -1.49
CA TYR A 7 48.57 -28.46 -0.12
C TYR A 7 47.28 -28.04 0.60
N ILE A 8 46.90 -26.77 0.48
CA ILE A 8 45.64 -26.25 1.06
C ILE A 8 44.43 -27.04 0.53
N THR A 9 44.41 -27.34 -0.77
CA THR A 9 43.31 -28.07 -1.42
C THR A 9 43.32 -29.56 -1.02
N ASP A 10 44.46 -30.21 -1.04
CA ASP A 10 44.60 -31.64 -0.72
C ASP A 10 44.20 -31.89 0.76
N GLU A 11 44.63 -31.02 1.68
CA GLU A 11 44.33 -31.10 3.11
C GLU A 11 42.93 -30.48 3.46
N LYS A 12 42.23 -29.94 2.47
CA LYS A 12 40.91 -29.31 2.63
C LYS A 12 40.88 -28.25 3.75
N LEU A 13 41.92 -27.43 3.80
CA LEU A 13 42.03 -26.38 4.81
C LEU A 13 41.09 -25.21 4.46
N GLU A 14 40.21 -24.88 5.39
CA GLU A 14 39.37 -23.70 5.28
C GLU A 14 40.11 -22.50 5.85
N LEU A 15 40.51 -21.58 4.99
CA LEU A 15 41.25 -20.39 5.36
C LEU A 15 40.34 -19.20 5.54
N LEU A 16 40.64 -18.34 6.52
CA LEU A 16 39.96 -17.05 6.76
C LEU A 16 40.43 -15.96 5.78
N GLY A 17 41.55 -16.16 5.10
CA GLY A 17 42.11 -15.22 4.17
C GLY A 17 43.30 -15.81 3.39
N ASN A 18 44.01 -14.96 2.67
CA ASN A 18 45.17 -15.40 1.92
C ASN A 18 46.33 -15.81 2.85
N PRO A 19 47.14 -16.83 2.46
CA PRO A 19 48.39 -17.17 3.14
C PRO A 19 49.31 -15.96 3.24
N LEU A 20 49.84 -15.68 4.44
CA LEU A 20 50.74 -14.58 4.68
C LEU A 20 52.17 -15.08 4.64
N PRO A 21 53.05 -14.59 3.74
CA PRO A 21 54.45 -14.95 3.73
C PRO A 21 55.11 -14.40 5.00
N LYS A 22 55.88 -15.26 5.66
CA LYS A 22 56.68 -14.83 6.80
C LYS A 22 57.96 -14.19 6.30
N MET A 23 58.22 -12.98 6.76
CA MET A 23 59.43 -12.26 6.36
C MET A 23 60.66 -13.02 6.87
N GLN A 24 61.57 -13.28 5.92
CA GLN A 24 62.86 -13.89 6.22
C GLN A 24 63.94 -12.83 5.97
N ASP A 25 64.85 -12.70 6.94
CA ASP A 25 65.87 -11.62 6.90
C ASP A 25 66.94 -11.86 5.82
N GLU A 26 67.24 -13.13 5.53
CA GLU A 26 68.20 -13.48 4.47
C GLU A 26 67.74 -14.72 3.67
N ILE A 27 67.59 -14.56 2.36
CA ILE A 27 67.29 -15.65 1.43
C ILE A 27 68.54 -15.88 0.60
N ASP A 28 69.16 -17.05 0.79
CA ASP A 28 70.25 -17.47 -0.10
C ASP A 28 69.73 -17.98 -1.44
N TRP A 29 69.72 -17.12 -2.42
CA TRP A 29 69.26 -17.39 -3.78
C TRP A 29 70.14 -18.38 -4.57
N LYS A 30 71.32 -18.81 -4.01
CA LYS A 30 72.23 -19.77 -4.62
C LYS A 30 72.13 -21.15 -4.00
N ALA A 31 71.29 -21.32 -2.97
CA ALA A 31 71.09 -22.62 -2.33
C ALA A 31 70.28 -23.55 -3.25
N ASP A 32 70.66 -24.83 -3.25
CA ASP A 32 69.96 -25.88 -4.02
C ASP A 32 68.51 -26.10 -3.50
N VAL A 33 68.22 -25.74 -2.24
CA VAL A 33 66.92 -25.86 -1.60
C VAL A 33 66.58 -24.55 -0.92
N MET A 34 65.46 -23.95 -1.31
CA MET A 34 64.92 -22.72 -0.69
C MET A 34 63.71 -23.06 0.17
N ASN A 35 63.72 -22.60 1.39
CA ASN A 35 62.57 -22.74 2.33
C ASN A 35 61.78 -21.43 2.41
N PHE A 36 60.48 -21.53 2.23
CA PHE A 36 59.54 -20.41 2.45
C PHE A 36 58.52 -20.79 3.51
N GLU A 37 58.32 -19.89 4.47
CA GLU A 37 57.32 -20.08 5.52
C GLU A 37 56.10 -19.19 5.26
N PHE A 38 54.94 -19.75 5.49
CA PHE A 38 53.67 -19.06 5.37
C PHE A 38 52.83 -19.27 6.62
N GLU A 39 52.15 -18.21 7.07
CA GLU A 39 51.18 -18.29 8.12
C GLU A 39 49.78 -18.47 7.50
N LEU A 40 49.04 -19.47 7.96
CA LEU A 40 47.69 -19.80 7.51
C LEU A 40 46.70 -19.55 8.64
N GLY A 41 45.77 -18.61 8.46
CA GLY A 41 44.65 -18.44 9.37
C GLY A 41 43.56 -19.47 9.06
N LEU A 42 43.37 -20.44 9.94
CA LEU A 42 42.34 -21.46 9.74
C LEU A 42 40.99 -21.02 10.29
N SER A 43 39.92 -21.35 9.56
CA SER A 43 38.56 -21.15 10.03
C SER A 43 38.29 -22.01 11.26
N PRO A 44 37.78 -21.44 12.37
CA PRO A 44 37.45 -22.23 13.53
C PRO A 44 36.24 -23.13 13.26
N LYS A 45 36.30 -24.38 13.67
CA LYS A 45 35.15 -25.28 13.65
C LYS A 45 34.30 -25.03 14.89
N PHE A 46 33.03 -24.64 14.66
CA PHE A 46 32.08 -24.42 15.75
C PHE A 46 30.70 -24.99 15.38
N ASP A 47 30.01 -25.48 16.39
CA ASP A 47 28.65 -25.98 16.26
C ASP A 47 27.66 -24.84 16.52
N VAL A 48 26.82 -24.54 15.52
CA VAL A 48 25.73 -23.56 15.66
C VAL A 48 24.52 -24.25 16.23
N LYS A 49 24.16 -23.91 17.47
CA LYS A 49 22.92 -24.38 18.11
C LYS A 49 21.76 -23.49 17.61
N LEU A 50 21.11 -23.86 16.51
CA LEU A 50 19.96 -23.15 15.94
C LEU A 50 18.68 -23.33 16.78
N LYS A 51 18.61 -24.38 17.60
CA LYS A 51 17.49 -24.62 18.53
C LYS A 51 17.74 -23.90 19.84
N GLY A 52 17.25 -22.66 19.92
CA GLY A 52 17.28 -21.88 21.17
C GLY A 52 16.10 -22.20 22.11
N LYS A 53 16.20 -21.83 23.38
CA LYS A 53 15.07 -21.91 24.34
C LYS A 53 13.95 -20.91 24.04
N LYS A 54 14.24 -19.84 23.26
CA LYS A 54 13.25 -18.84 22.84
C LYS A 54 12.91 -19.12 21.38
N ALA A 55 11.65 -19.49 21.14
CA ALA A 55 11.11 -19.58 19.78
C ALA A 55 11.01 -18.17 19.18
N VAL A 56 11.37 -18.04 17.91
CA VAL A 56 11.08 -16.83 17.12
C VAL A 56 9.66 -17.00 16.59
N THR A 57 8.81 -16.02 16.86
CA THR A 57 7.43 -16.04 16.36
C THR A 57 7.45 -15.88 14.84
N TYR A 58 6.92 -16.86 14.15
CA TYR A 58 6.67 -16.79 12.70
C TYR A 58 5.21 -16.40 12.48
N PHE A 59 4.98 -15.28 11.81
CA PHE A 59 3.64 -14.81 11.48
C PHE A 59 3.26 -15.31 10.09
N GLN A 60 2.12 -15.98 10.01
CA GLN A 60 1.49 -16.32 8.74
C GLN A 60 0.38 -15.28 8.48
N ILE A 61 0.46 -14.62 7.33
CA ILE A 61 -0.55 -13.64 6.93
C ILE A 61 -1.64 -14.41 6.19
N GLU A 62 -2.85 -14.33 6.72
CA GLU A 62 -4.05 -14.91 6.11
C GLU A 62 -5.07 -13.80 5.86
N ALA A 63 -5.71 -13.84 4.68
CA ALA A 63 -6.79 -12.92 4.39
C ALA A 63 -8.05 -13.38 5.15
N ASP A 64 -8.62 -12.51 5.95
CA ASP A 64 -9.91 -12.75 6.59
C ASP A 64 -11.08 -12.52 5.62
N LYS A 65 -12.27 -12.99 5.99
CA LYS A 65 -13.47 -12.84 5.15
C LYS A 65 -13.79 -11.37 4.83
N LYS A 66 -13.57 -10.49 5.80
CA LYS A 66 -13.85 -9.06 5.65
C LYS A 66 -12.94 -8.42 4.61
N MET A 67 -11.64 -8.73 4.65
CA MET A 67 -10.68 -8.26 3.64
C MET A 67 -11.04 -8.76 2.24
N ILE A 68 -11.47 -10.01 2.14
CA ILE A 68 -11.91 -10.59 0.85
C ILE A 68 -13.15 -9.87 0.33
N GLU A 69 -14.17 -9.67 1.18
CA GLU A 69 -15.40 -8.96 0.81
C GLU A 69 -15.14 -7.50 0.41
N GLU A 70 -14.29 -6.79 1.14
CA GLU A 70 -13.90 -5.42 0.82
C GLU A 70 -13.18 -5.35 -0.53
N GLN A 71 -12.27 -6.29 -0.80
CA GLN A 71 -11.56 -6.35 -2.07
C GLN A 71 -12.49 -6.72 -3.23
N LEU A 72 -13.40 -7.67 -3.05
CA LEU A 72 -14.41 -8.01 -4.05
C LEU A 72 -15.30 -6.82 -4.38
N ASN A 73 -15.81 -6.12 -3.36
CA ASN A 73 -16.61 -4.92 -3.55
C ASN A 73 -15.83 -3.82 -4.30
N HIS A 74 -14.54 -3.66 -4.00
CA HIS A 74 -13.69 -2.71 -4.70
C HIS A 74 -13.58 -3.05 -6.19
N ILE A 75 -13.32 -4.32 -6.51
CA ILE A 75 -13.23 -4.82 -7.89
C ILE A 75 -14.56 -4.65 -8.61
N GLN A 76 -15.68 -5.06 -8.00
CA GLN A 76 -17.00 -4.91 -8.58
C GLN A 76 -17.36 -3.43 -8.85
N LYS A 77 -16.97 -2.52 -7.96
CA LYS A 77 -17.12 -1.07 -8.16
C LYS A 77 -16.26 -0.58 -9.34
N GLN A 78 -15.02 -1.05 -9.46
CA GLN A 78 -14.09 -0.61 -10.49
C GLN A 78 -14.54 -1.03 -11.90
N TYR A 79 -15.09 -2.22 -12.04
CA TYR A 79 -15.54 -2.78 -13.32
C TYR A 79 -17.05 -2.63 -13.55
N GLY A 80 -17.75 -2.02 -12.59
CA GLY A 80 -19.18 -1.73 -12.69
C GLY A 80 -19.48 -0.65 -13.71
N LYS A 81 -20.77 -0.47 -13.97
CA LYS A 81 -21.30 0.56 -14.87
C LYS A 81 -21.80 1.75 -14.06
N ILE A 82 -21.69 2.94 -14.65
CA ILE A 82 -22.27 4.16 -14.10
C ILE A 82 -23.49 4.48 -14.93
N GLU A 83 -24.65 4.58 -14.31
CA GLU A 83 -25.89 4.98 -14.94
C GLU A 83 -26.42 6.25 -14.30
N SER A 84 -26.83 7.22 -15.13
CA SER A 84 -27.46 8.42 -14.64
C SER A 84 -28.81 8.10 -14.02
N ALA A 85 -29.06 8.63 -12.82
CA ALA A 85 -30.28 8.44 -12.07
C ALA A 85 -31.00 9.77 -11.83
N GLN A 86 -32.29 9.71 -11.55
CA GLN A 86 -33.07 10.90 -11.18
C GLN A 86 -33.28 11.02 -9.66
N GLU A 87 -33.09 9.94 -8.94
CA GLU A 87 -33.28 9.85 -7.50
C GLU A 87 -31.99 9.38 -6.82
N ILE A 88 -31.73 9.93 -5.64
CA ILE A 88 -30.55 9.60 -4.85
C ILE A 88 -30.85 8.40 -3.98
N GLY A 89 -30.23 7.27 -4.33
CA GLY A 89 -30.30 6.01 -3.60
C GLY A 89 -29.02 5.68 -2.86
N LYS A 90 -29.03 4.56 -2.14
CA LYS A 90 -27.84 4.02 -1.49
C LYS A 90 -26.76 3.69 -2.50
N GLY A 91 -25.53 4.12 -2.23
CA GLY A 91 -24.40 3.93 -3.15
C GLY A 91 -24.37 4.89 -4.33
N ALA A 92 -25.28 5.91 -4.36
CA ALA A 92 -25.26 6.93 -5.40
C ALA A 92 -24.01 7.81 -5.31
N GLU A 93 -23.44 8.13 -6.46
CA GLU A 93 -22.38 9.11 -6.63
C GLU A 93 -23.00 10.43 -7.13
N LEU A 94 -22.73 11.50 -6.42
CA LEU A 94 -23.29 12.81 -6.71
C LEU A 94 -22.18 13.74 -7.20
N ALA A 95 -22.27 14.21 -8.42
CA ALA A 95 -21.47 15.34 -8.87
C ALA A 95 -22.13 16.61 -8.31
N VAL A 96 -21.45 17.30 -7.43
CA VAL A 96 -21.97 18.50 -6.78
C VAL A 96 -21.06 19.69 -6.97
N GLU A 97 -21.62 20.86 -6.92
CA GLU A 97 -20.87 22.12 -6.82
C GLU A 97 -21.03 22.65 -5.40
N ILE A 98 -19.93 22.85 -4.70
CA ILE A 98 -19.92 23.36 -3.33
C ILE A 98 -19.37 24.76 -3.35
N LYS A 99 -20.17 25.72 -2.86
CA LYS A 99 -19.78 27.12 -2.81
C LYS A 99 -19.93 27.71 -1.41
N ASN A 100 -18.94 28.50 -1.04
CA ASN A 100 -19.02 29.42 0.08
C ASN A 100 -18.08 30.60 -0.18
N GLU A 101 -18.66 31.80 -0.29
CA GLU A 101 -17.89 33.01 -0.61
C GLU A 101 -16.97 33.46 0.53
N GLU A 102 -17.39 33.27 1.81
CA GLU A 102 -16.63 33.70 2.97
C GLU A 102 -15.33 32.90 3.15
N ALA A 103 -15.39 31.58 2.84
CA ALA A 103 -14.25 30.68 2.94
C ALA A 103 -13.53 30.46 1.62
N ALA A 104 -13.91 31.18 0.55
CA ALA A 104 -13.38 31.00 -0.81
C ALA A 104 -13.42 29.53 -1.30
N ILE A 105 -14.47 28.78 -0.90
CA ILE A 105 -14.69 27.42 -1.37
C ILE A 105 -15.50 27.50 -2.67
N ASP A 106 -14.92 26.97 -3.74
CA ASP A 106 -15.60 26.76 -5.02
C ASP A 106 -15.03 25.48 -5.64
N THR A 107 -15.70 24.38 -5.39
CA THR A 107 -15.26 23.04 -5.78
C THR A 107 -16.38 22.26 -6.44
N THR A 108 -16.03 21.36 -7.36
CA THR A 108 -16.97 20.46 -8.05
C THR A 108 -16.57 18.99 -7.82
N PRO A 109 -16.69 18.49 -6.59
CA PRO A 109 -16.34 17.12 -6.28
C PRO A 109 -17.42 16.12 -6.71
N VAL A 110 -17.03 14.86 -6.80
CA VAL A 110 -17.95 13.73 -6.78
C VAL A 110 -17.93 13.18 -5.36
N ILE A 111 -19.10 13.13 -4.71
CA ILE A 111 -19.29 12.62 -3.36
C ILE A 111 -20.14 11.36 -3.37
N GLU A 112 -19.81 10.39 -2.54
CA GLU A 112 -20.64 9.20 -2.34
C GLU A 112 -21.74 9.52 -1.30
N PHE A 113 -23.01 9.23 -1.61
CA PHE A 113 -24.12 9.46 -0.70
C PHE A 113 -23.96 8.76 0.65
N ASP A 114 -23.35 7.58 0.67
CA ASP A 114 -23.10 6.80 1.88
C ASP A 114 -22.06 7.46 2.82
N GLN A 115 -21.29 8.43 2.33
CA GLN A 115 -20.33 9.20 3.14
C GLN A 115 -20.96 10.38 3.85
N ILE A 116 -22.24 10.67 3.58
CA ILE A 116 -22.97 11.78 4.21
C ILE A 116 -23.43 11.38 5.61
N LYS A 117 -23.12 12.23 6.60
CA LYS A 117 -23.44 12.03 8.01
C LYS A 117 -24.65 12.84 8.43
N GLY A 118 -25.45 12.22 9.27
CA GLY A 118 -26.58 12.88 9.96
C GLY A 118 -27.91 12.68 9.24
N LYS A 119 -28.96 12.29 10.03
CA LYS A 119 -30.28 11.97 9.50
C LYS A 119 -30.93 13.13 8.72
N LYS A 120 -30.67 14.36 9.15
CA LYS A 120 -31.19 15.56 8.48
C LYS A 120 -30.55 15.78 7.13
N ASN A 121 -29.24 15.61 7.05
CA ASN A 121 -28.49 15.77 5.80
C ASN A 121 -28.86 14.66 4.81
N ILE A 122 -28.91 13.41 5.26
CA ILE A 122 -29.34 12.26 4.45
C ILE A 122 -30.76 12.49 3.90
N ALA A 123 -31.69 12.96 4.73
CA ALA A 123 -33.07 13.26 4.30
C ALA A 123 -33.11 14.42 3.27
N ALA A 124 -32.31 15.46 3.47
CA ALA A 124 -32.22 16.59 2.55
C ALA A 124 -31.68 16.15 1.17
N PHE A 125 -30.61 15.37 1.15
CA PHE A 125 -30.10 14.83 -0.10
C PHE A 125 -31.08 13.86 -0.77
N SER A 126 -31.70 12.94 -0.02
CA SER A 126 -32.64 11.96 -0.59
C SER A 126 -33.86 12.60 -1.26
N ALA A 127 -34.27 13.80 -0.80
CA ALA A 127 -35.38 14.53 -1.36
C ALA A 127 -34.97 15.45 -2.55
N ALA A 128 -33.68 15.66 -2.74
CA ALA A 128 -33.17 16.62 -3.69
C ALA A 128 -33.04 16.01 -5.10
N LYS A 129 -33.12 16.85 -6.10
CA LYS A 129 -33.00 16.51 -7.52
C LYS A 129 -31.83 17.26 -8.17
N VAL A 130 -31.49 16.85 -9.38
CA VAL A 130 -30.51 17.56 -10.20
C VAL A 130 -30.95 19.02 -10.39
N GLY A 131 -30.04 19.93 -10.07
CA GLY A 131 -30.27 21.38 -10.11
C GLY A 131 -30.64 22.00 -8.77
N ASP A 132 -31.04 21.20 -7.76
CA ASP A 132 -31.37 21.72 -6.44
C ASP A 132 -30.12 22.17 -5.68
N THR A 133 -30.25 23.25 -4.92
CA THR A 133 -29.21 23.76 -4.04
C THR A 133 -29.63 23.57 -2.58
N LEU A 134 -28.80 22.89 -1.81
CA LEU A 134 -28.97 22.61 -0.41
C LEU A 134 -28.02 23.48 0.41
N GLU A 135 -28.56 24.19 1.41
CA GLU A 135 -27.75 24.87 2.42
C GLU A 135 -27.59 23.97 3.64
N LEU A 136 -26.35 23.49 3.85
CA LEU A 136 -26.06 22.52 4.88
C LEU A 136 -24.91 23.00 5.77
N GLN A 137 -24.87 22.48 7.00
CA GLN A 137 -23.72 22.72 7.88
C GLN A 137 -22.50 22.00 7.35
N ALA A 138 -21.41 22.71 7.15
CA ALA A 138 -20.18 22.14 6.62
C ALA A 138 -19.52 21.17 7.61
N LYS A 139 -19.51 21.55 8.91
CA LYS A 139 -18.90 20.74 9.96
C LYS A 139 -19.75 19.51 10.28
N GLY A 140 -19.18 18.33 10.12
CA GLY A 140 -19.86 17.05 10.38
C GLY A 140 -20.83 16.61 9.27
N LEU A 141 -20.68 17.14 8.06
CA LEU A 141 -21.46 16.73 6.90
C LEU A 141 -21.05 15.33 6.41
N PHE A 142 -19.80 14.98 6.54
CA PHE A 142 -19.24 13.69 6.09
C PHE A 142 -18.91 12.79 7.28
N THR A 143 -18.85 11.48 7.02
CA THR A 143 -18.51 10.46 8.01
C THR A 143 -17.02 10.48 8.37
N GLU A 144 -16.17 10.84 7.41
CA GLU A 144 -14.73 10.87 7.55
C GLU A 144 -14.14 12.22 7.14
N ASP A 145 -13.11 12.66 7.87
CA ASP A 145 -12.41 13.91 7.60
C ASP A 145 -11.68 13.89 6.24
N SER A 146 -11.25 12.72 5.81
CA SER A 146 -10.63 12.51 4.48
C SER A 146 -11.62 12.78 3.34
N ALA A 147 -12.89 12.40 3.51
CA ALA A 147 -13.95 12.66 2.54
C ALA A 147 -14.32 14.16 2.53
N ALA A 148 -14.41 14.78 3.72
CA ALA A 148 -14.64 16.22 3.86
C ALA A 148 -13.52 17.04 3.19
N ALA A 149 -12.26 16.70 3.45
CA ALA A 149 -11.10 17.38 2.88
C ALA A 149 -11.13 17.36 1.33
N ARG A 150 -11.42 16.20 0.74
CA ARG A 150 -11.57 16.06 -0.72
C ARG A 150 -12.75 16.87 -1.27
N ALA A 151 -13.90 16.81 -0.60
CA ALA A 151 -15.11 17.50 -1.05
C ALA A 151 -14.95 19.03 -1.03
N PHE A 152 -14.34 19.57 0.01
CA PHE A 152 -14.12 21.01 0.15
C PHE A 152 -12.84 21.51 -0.55
N GLY A 153 -11.98 20.62 -1.06
CA GLY A 153 -10.69 20.99 -1.64
C GLY A 153 -9.68 21.53 -0.61
N LEU A 154 -9.79 21.06 0.63
CA LEU A 154 -9.01 21.52 1.78
C LEU A 154 -8.09 20.40 2.30
N THR A 155 -7.14 20.77 3.13
CA THR A 155 -6.37 19.81 3.93
C THR A 155 -7.10 19.49 5.24
N ILE A 156 -6.83 18.33 5.85
CA ILE A 156 -7.48 17.92 7.11
C ILE A 156 -7.34 18.98 8.21
N PRO A 157 -6.16 19.62 8.43
CA PRO A 157 -6.06 20.69 9.43
C PRO A 157 -6.93 21.91 9.14
N GLN A 158 -7.22 22.23 7.88
CA GLN A 158 -8.06 23.37 7.49
C GLN A 158 -9.56 23.10 7.70
N LEU A 159 -9.97 21.86 7.97
CA LEU A 159 -11.36 21.52 8.27
C LEU A 159 -11.85 22.13 9.59
N ASP A 160 -10.96 22.52 10.48
CA ASP A 160 -11.31 23.20 11.73
C ASP A 160 -11.81 24.65 11.49
N GLU A 161 -11.39 25.25 10.37
CA GLU A 161 -11.74 26.61 9.95
C GLU A 161 -12.93 26.66 8.98
N LEU A 162 -13.65 25.54 8.80
CA LEU A 162 -14.81 25.48 7.91
C LEU A 162 -15.89 26.49 8.29
N PRO A 163 -16.54 27.12 7.30
CA PRO A 163 -17.68 27.99 7.53
C PRO A 163 -18.86 27.20 8.14
N LYS A 164 -19.78 27.90 8.79
CA LYS A 164 -20.94 27.24 9.41
C LYS A 164 -21.82 26.53 8.40
N THR A 165 -22.01 27.13 7.23
CA THR A 165 -22.88 26.62 6.17
C THR A 165 -22.17 26.66 4.82
N VAL A 166 -22.54 25.74 3.95
CA VAL A 166 -22.11 25.67 2.56
C VAL A 166 -23.32 25.45 1.67
N ALA A 167 -23.30 26.05 0.49
CA ALA A 167 -24.31 25.80 -0.55
C ALA A 167 -23.79 24.64 -1.43
N ILE A 168 -24.61 23.60 -1.54
CA ILE A 168 -24.29 22.41 -2.34
C ILE A 168 -25.35 22.28 -3.43
N THR A 169 -24.95 22.44 -4.68
CA THR A 169 -25.82 22.28 -5.84
C THR A 169 -25.56 20.92 -6.49
N ILE A 170 -26.61 20.15 -6.68
CA ILE A 170 -26.52 18.82 -7.31
C ILE A 170 -26.48 19.01 -8.82
N LYS A 171 -25.38 18.59 -9.44
CA LYS A 171 -25.23 18.67 -10.92
C LYS A 171 -25.65 17.39 -11.61
N GLU A 172 -25.24 16.24 -11.05
CA GLU A 172 -25.54 14.92 -11.60
C GLU A 172 -25.75 13.92 -10.46
N ILE A 173 -26.62 12.96 -10.72
CA ILE A 173 -26.85 11.81 -9.84
C ILE A 173 -26.52 10.57 -10.65
N ASN A 174 -25.58 9.80 -10.19
CA ASN A 174 -25.11 8.58 -10.85
C ASN A 174 -25.23 7.39 -9.90
N ASN A 175 -25.83 6.31 -10.37
CA ASN A 175 -25.84 5.04 -9.66
C ASN A 175 -24.72 4.17 -10.20
N ARG A 176 -23.90 3.65 -9.30
CA ARG A 176 -22.88 2.68 -9.67
C ARG A 176 -23.47 1.28 -9.56
N ILE A 177 -23.69 0.64 -10.70
CA ILE A 177 -24.08 -0.78 -10.76
C ILE A 177 -22.80 -1.59 -10.65
N LEU A 178 -22.72 -2.40 -9.58
CA LEU A 178 -21.58 -3.30 -9.38
C LEU A 178 -21.51 -4.31 -10.52
N ALA A 179 -20.32 -4.65 -10.95
CA ALA A 179 -20.13 -5.73 -11.90
C ALA A 179 -20.52 -7.08 -11.26
N ASP A 180 -21.14 -7.95 -12.04
CA ASP A 180 -21.40 -9.32 -11.61
C ASP A 180 -20.08 -10.10 -11.46
N LEU A 181 -20.05 -11.01 -10.47
CA LEU A 181 -18.91 -11.91 -10.28
C LEU A 181 -19.04 -13.10 -11.24
N ASP A 182 -18.82 -12.84 -12.50
CA ASP A 182 -18.93 -13.80 -13.59
C ASP A 182 -17.57 -14.06 -14.28
N GLN A 183 -17.57 -14.99 -15.24
CA GLN A 183 -16.37 -15.31 -15.99
C GLN A 183 -15.83 -14.12 -16.79
N GLU A 184 -16.72 -13.24 -17.29
CA GLU A 184 -16.31 -12.05 -18.04
C GLU A 184 -15.49 -11.09 -17.17
N LEU A 185 -15.87 -10.91 -15.90
CA LEU A 185 -15.10 -10.12 -14.95
C LEU A 185 -13.75 -10.77 -14.64
N PHE A 186 -13.72 -12.09 -14.44
CA PHE A 186 -12.48 -12.80 -14.16
C PHE A 186 -11.51 -12.79 -15.35
N ASP A 187 -12.02 -12.92 -16.57
CA ASP A 187 -11.21 -12.84 -17.80
C ASP A 187 -10.63 -11.42 -18.05
N LYS A 188 -11.26 -10.39 -17.47
CA LYS A 188 -10.70 -9.02 -17.47
C LYS A 188 -9.61 -8.80 -16.43
N LEU A 189 -9.65 -9.55 -15.32
CA LEU A 189 -8.72 -9.42 -14.21
C LEU A 189 -7.50 -10.32 -14.36
N TYR A 190 -7.69 -11.48 -14.96
CA TYR A 190 -6.69 -12.53 -15.12
C TYR A 190 -6.65 -13.00 -16.58
N GLU A 191 -5.66 -13.80 -16.93
CA GLU A 191 -5.64 -14.44 -18.23
C GLU A 191 -6.85 -15.39 -18.37
N ALA A 192 -7.49 -15.35 -19.54
CA ALA A 192 -8.70 -16.14 -19.80
C ALA A 192 -8.48 -17.64 -19.51
N GLY A 193 -9.39 -18.22 -18.73
CA GLY A 193 -9.35 -19.61 -18.34
C GLY A 193 -8.46 -19.92 -17.12
N THR A 194 -7.97 -18.91 -16.41
CA THR A 194 -7.17 -19.10 -15.19
C THR A 194 -8.06 -19.34 -13.96
N VAL A 195 -9.30 -18.88 -14.00
CA VAL A 195 -10.28 -19.00 -12.90
C VAL A 195 -11.52 -19.71 -13.38
#